data_0723b301610324937f1f9d3b90ad424b
#
_entry.id   0723b301610324937f1f9d3b90ad424b
#
_cell.length_a   1.000
_cell.length_b   1.000
_cell.length_c   1.000
_cell.angle_alpha   90.00
_cell.angle_beta   90.00
_cell.angle_gamma   90.00
#
_symmetry.space_group_name_H-M   'P 1'
#
loop_
_entity.id
_entity.type
_entity.pdbx_description
1 polymer ?
#
loop_
_entity_poly.entity_id
_entity_poly.type
_entity_poly.pdbx_seq_one_letter_code
_entity_poly.pdbx_strand_id
1 'polypeptide(L)'
;KHLAGVGVAFKLAQALAAETGLPKSVVNRTLDLVGIGTIGDIVPLVDENRTLAKYGIRAINVSQRLGLVKLMEGVSLDKGAVSSENISYIIVPHLNASGRMENAGIAAGLMMGNDQEKVSQGVNKLIACNTERKKIQSDTFEICKSLVEERYKDDYFLVLDLEDAHEGITGIVAGKIKETYNKPAVIVTPTGEDCLKGTGRSIEGVNIYDL
;
A
#
# COMPACT_ATOMS: atom_id res chain seq x y z
N LYS A 1 -19.37 1.44 9.51
CA LYS A 1 -18.50 2.40 10.21
C LYS A 1 -17.02 2.15 9.94
N HIS A 2 -16.64 0.94 9.53
CA HIS A 2 -15.24 0.52 9.37
C HIS A 2 -14.84 0.29 7.90
N LEU A 3 -15.56 0.86 6.94
CA LEU A 3 -15.22 0.72 5.52
C LEU A 3 -13.89 1.41 5.21
N ALA A 4 -13.08 0.76 4.39
CA ALA A 4 -11.97 1.41 3.70
C ALA A 4 -12.48 2.50 2.75
N GLY A 5 -11.65 3.47 2.38
CA GLY A 5 -12.03 4.55 1.46
C GLY A 5 -12.65 4.04 0.16
N VAL A 6 -12.10 2.95 -0.41
CA VAL A 6 -12.66 2.28 -1.60
C VAL A 6 -14.06 1.71 -1.35
N GLY A 7 -14.33 1.21 -0.14
CA GLY A 7 -15.65 0.72 0.26
C GLY A 7 -16.68 1.85 0.32
N VAL A 8 -16.28 3.02 0.83
CA VAL A 8 -17.14 4.23 0.83
C VAL A 8 -17.44 4.67 -0.61
N ALA A 9 -16.42 4.73 -1.48
CA ALA A 9 -16.58 5.05 -2.89
C ALA A 9 -17.53 4.06 -3.61
N PHE A 10 -17.42 2.77 -3.28
CA PHE A 10 -18.32 1.74 -3.81
C PHE A 10 -19.77 1.95 -3.35
N LYS A 11 -20.01 2.31 -2.09
CA LYS A 11 -21.35 2.65 -1.59
C LYS A 11 -21.95 3.86 -2.29
N LEU A 12 -21.14 4.90 -2.52
CA LEU A 12 -21.56 6.06 -3.29
C LEU A 12 -21.94 5.66 -4.73
N ALA A 13 -21.12 4.84 -5.38
CA ALA A 13 -21.43 4.33 -6.73
C ALA A 13 -22.73 3.51 -6.75
N GLN A 14 -22.99 2.70 -5.71
CA GLN A 14 -24.28 1.97 -5.59
C GLN A 14 -25.47 2.90 -5.43
N ALA A 15 -25.36 3.97 -4.62
CA ALA A 15 -26.40 4.95 -4.42
C ALA A 15 -26.70 5.72 -5.73
N LEU A 16 -25.66 6.19 -6.41
CA LEU A 16 -25.78 6.86 -7.70
C LEU A 16 -26.42 5.95 -8.77
N ALA A 17 -26.04 4.69 -8.83
CA ALA A 17 -26.62 3.74 -9.77
C ALA A 17 -28.12 3.51 -9.48
N ALA A 18 -28.52 3.46 -8.22
CA ALA A 18 -29.92 3.34 -7.83
C ALA A 18 -30.73 4.58 -8.24
N GLU A 19 -30.19 5.78 -8.03
CA GLU A 19 -30.84 7.05 -8.36
C GLU A 19 -30.96 7.26 -9.87
N THR A 20 -29.92 6.87 -10.63
CA THR A 20 -29.88 7.08 -12.08
C THR A 20 -30.44 5.91 -12.89
N GLY A 21 -30.91 4.84 -12.24
CA GLY A 21 -31.42 3.65 -12.92
C GLY A 21 -30.35 2.79 -13.59
N LEU A 22 -29.05 3.00 -13.29
CA LEU A 22 -27.98 2.18 -13.83
C LEU A 22 -28.03 0.75 -13.30
N PRO A 23 -27.79 -0.27 -14.15
CA PRO A 23 -27.76 -1.66 -13.70
C PRO A 23 -26.69 -1.89 -12.61
N LYS A 24 -27.04 -2.62 -11.56
CA LYS A 24 -26.10 -3.02 -10.48
C LYS A 24 -24.84 -3.72 -11.01
N SER A 25 -24.95 -4.39 -12.16
CA SER A 25 -23.81 -5.05 -12.82
C SER A 25 -22.70 -4.09 -13.20
N VAL A 26 -23.01 -2.82 -13.50
CA VAL A 26 -22.01 -1.79 -13.83
C VAL A 26 -21.14 -1.51 -12.61
N VAL A 27 -21.77 -1.33 -11.45
CA VAL A 27 -21.05 -1.08 -10.20
C VAL A 27 -20.29 -2.33 -9.74
N ASN A 28 -20.90 -3.50 -9.88
CA ASN A 28 -20.27 -4.76 -9.47
C ASN A 28 -18.98 -5.10 -10.25
N ARG A 29 -18.78 -4.52 -11.45
CA ARG A 29 -17.51 -4.65 -12.20
C ARG A 29 -16.30 -4.02 -11.49
N THR A 30 -16.53 -3.18 -10.48
CA THR A 30 -15.47 -2.55 -9.69
C THR A 30 -15.12 -3.33 -8.42
N LEU A 31 -15.76 -4.48 -8.16
CA LEU A 31 -15.51 -5.29 -6.97
C LEU A 31 -14.06 -5.81 -6.89
N ASP A 32 -13.39 -5.98 -8.03
CA ASP A 32 -11.96 -6.29 -8.07
C ASP A 32 -11.12 -5.19 -7.39
N LEU A 33 -11.37 -3.92 -7.71
CA LEU A 33 -10.70 -2.78 -7.08
C LEU A 33 -11.09 -2.65 -5.60
N VAL A 34 -12.37 -2.87 -5.28
CA VAL A 34 -12.87 -2.82 -3.90
C VAL A 34 -12.18 -3.89 -3.04
N GLY A 35 -12.01 -5.10 -3.58
CA GLY A 35 -11.28 -6.17 -2.89
C GLY A 35 -9.82 -5.81 -2.64
N ILE A 36 -9.12 -5.29 -3.65
CA ILE A 36 -7.72 -4.86 -3.53
C ILE A 36 -7.60 -3.78 -2.45
N GLY A 37 -8.42 -2.73 -2.49
CA GLY A 37 -8.31 -1.63 -1.54
C GLY A 37 -8.76 -2.03 -0.11
N THR A 38 -9.82 -2.84 0.04
CA THR A 38 -10.28 -3.30 1.36
C THR A 38 -9.22 -4.15 2.07
N ILE A 39 -8.56 -5.05 1.33
CA ILE A 39 -7.49 -5.90 1.87
C ILE A 39 -6.21 -5.09 2.06
N GLY A 40 -5.87 -4.23 1.10
CA GLY A 40 -4.64 -3.42 1.12
C GLY A 40 -4.60 -2.36 2.20
N ASP A 41 -5.76 -1.85 2.64
CA ASP A 41 -5.89 -0.85 3.71
C ASP A 41 -5.93 -1.48 5.12
N ILE A 42 -5.89 -2.83 5.19
CA ILE A 42 -5.83 -3.61 6.43
C ILE A 42 -6.98 -3.25 7.40
N VAL A 43 -8.14 -2.91 6.86
CA VAL A 43 -9.33 -2.65 7.69
C VAL A 43 -9.85 -3.94 8.34
N PRO A 44 -10.49 -3.88 9.51
CA PRO A 44 -11.10 -5.06 10.12
C PRO A 44 -12.07 -5.76 9.16
N LEU A 45 -11.84 -7.05 8.88
CA LEU A 45 -12.68 -7.85 7.98
C LEU A 45 -13.94 -8.36 8.69
N VAL A 46 -14.72 -7.42 9.22
CA VAL A 46 -16.02 -7.65 9.85
C VAL A 46 -17.14 -7.07 8.99
N ASP A 47 -18.37 -7.45 9.24
CA ASP A 47 -19.58 -6.95 8.57
C ASP A 47 -19.43 -6.88 7.03
N GLU A 48 -19.64 -5.68 6.45
CA GLU A 48 -19.55 -5.48 5.00
C GLU A 48 -18.14 -5.66 4.45
N ASN A 49 -17.08 -5.31 5.21
CA ASN A 49 -15.69 -5.50 4.76
C ASN A 49 -15.38 -6.96 4.45
N ARG A 50 -15.88 -7.90 5.28
CA ARG A 50 -15.72 -9.33 5.03
C ARG A 50 -16.40 -9.74 3.72
N THR A 51 -17.58 -9.20 3.46
CA THR A 51 -18.34 -9.46 2.23
C THR A 51 -17.62 -8.87 1.03
N LEU A 52 -17.17 -7.61 1.11
CA LEU A 52 -16.45 -6.93 0.05
C LEU A 52 -15.13 -7.62 -0.27
N ALA A 53 -14.35 -8.03 0.73
CA ALA A 53 -13.10 -8.77 0.54
C ALA A 53 -13.38 -10.13 -0.14
N LYS A 54 -14.37 -10.91 0.34
CA LYS A 54 -14.72 -12.21 -0.23
C LYS A 54 -15.13 -12.12 -1.71
N TYR A 55 -16.03 -11.20 -2.04
CA TYR A 55 -16.48 -11.02 -3.42
C TYR A 55 -15.44 -10.31 -4.27
N GLY A 56 -14.63 -9.44 -3.68
CA GLY A 56 -13.49 -8.81 -4.32
C GLY A 56 -12.44 -9.81 -4.80
N ILE A 57 -12.05 -10.77 -3.94
CA ILE A 57 -11.12 -11.85 -4.32
C ILE A 57 -11.71 -12.67 -5.49
N ARG A 58 -12.99 -13.00 -5.45
CA ARG A 58 -13.65 -13.70 -6.56
C ARG A 58 -13.63 -12.87 -7.84
N ALA A 59 -13.91 -11.57 -7.74
CA ALA A 59 -13.89 -10.66 -8.88
C ALA A 59 -12.48 -10.52 -9.48
N ILE A 60 -11.43 -10.46 -8.66
CA ILE A 60 -10.03 -10.44 -9.10
C ILE A 60 -9.71 -11.69 -9.93
N ASN A 61 -10.10 -12.85 -9.45
CA ASN A 61 -9.81 -14.14 -10.09
C ASN A 61 -10.49 -14.32 -11.47
N VAL A 62 -11.59 -13.59 -11.72
CA VAL A 62 -12.29 -13.60 -13.03
C VAL A 62 -12.18 -12.26 -13.77
N SER A 63 -11.40 -11.31 -13.24
CA SER A 63 -11.31 -9.96 -13.79
C SER A 63 -10.84 -9.97 -15.25
N GLN A 64 -11.45 -9.09 -16.04
CA GLN A 64 -11.04 -8.76 -17.41
C GLN A 64 -10.39 -7.37 -17.49
N ARG A 65 -10.15 -6.73 -16.36
CA ARG A 65 -9.45 -5.44 -16.29
C ARG A 65 -8.03 -5.61 -16.77
N LEU A 66 -7.74 -5.01 -17.94
CA LEU A 66 -6.47 -5.21 -18.64
C LEU A 66 -5.25 -4.96 -17.72
N GLY A 67 -5.26 -3.83 -16.98
CA GLY A 67 -4.17 -3.48 -16.08
C GLY A 67 -3.94 -4.50 -14.95
N LEU A 68 -5.02 -5.03 -14.36
CA LEU A 68 -4.92 -6.03 -13.31
C LEU A 68 -4.42 -7.37 -13.86
N VAL A 69 -4.95 -7.81 -15.01
CA VAL A 69 -4.52 -9.05 -15.66
C VAL A 69 -3.03 -8.98 -16.01
N LYS A 70 -2.61 -7.87 -16.64
CA LYS A 70 -1.20 -7.66 -17.01
C LYS A 70 -0.27 -7.53 -15.80
N LEU A 71 -0.74 -6.92 -14.71
CA LEU A 71 0.04 -6.88 -13.48
C LEU A 71 0.23 -8.30 -12.90
N MET A 72 -0.84 -9.09 -12.82
CA MET A 72 -0.75 -10.49 -12.34
C MET A 72 0.22 -11.32 -13.20
N GLU A 73 0.14 -11.22 -14.53
CA GLU A 73 1.08 -11.87 -15.47
C GLU A 73 2.53 -11.41 -15.19
N GLY A 74 2.77 -10.11 -15.07
CA GLY A 74 4.09 -9.53 -14.85
C GLY A 74 4.74 -9.91 -13.52
N VAL A 75 3.92 -10.23 -12.48
CA VAL A 75 4.42 -10.69 -11.18
C VAL A 75 4.24 -12.19 -10.96
N SER A 76 3.98 -12.95 -12.03
CA SER A 76 3.83 -14.41 -12.04
C SER A 76 2.75 -14.94 -11.09
N LEU A 77 1.61 -14.25 -11.00
CA LEU A 77 0.44 -14.73 -10.28
C LEU A 77 -0.52 -15.44 -11.21
N ASP A 78 -0.92 -16.64 -10.83
CA ASP A 78 -1.92 -17.42 -11.56
C ASP A 78 -3.31 -16.79 -11.42
N LYS A 79 -3.88 -16.36 -12.54
CA LYS A 79 -5.26 -15.90 -12.60
C LYS A 79 -6.19 -17.08 -12.27
N GLY A 80 -7.09 -16.86 -11.30
CA GLY A 80 -7.99 -17.91 -10.80
C GLY A 80 -7.56 -18.51 -9.46
N ALA A 81 -6.29 -18.30 -9.04
CA ALA A 81 -5.73 -18.80 -7.78
C ALA A 81 -5.28 -17.67 -6.82
N VAL A 82 -5.64 -16.42 -7.10
CA VAL A 82 -5.25 -15.27 -6.26
C VAL A 82 -5.94 -15.34 -4.91
N SER A 83 -5.16 -15.33 -3.84
CA SER A 83 -5.58 -15.32 -2.44
C SER A 83 -5.50 -13.91 -1.83
N SER A 84 -6.00 -13.75 -0.59
CA SER A 84 -5.81 -12.51 0.18
C SER A 84 -4.33 -12.20 0.44
N GLU A 85 -3.50 -13.22 0.62
CA GLU A 85 -2.06 -13.06 0.81
C GLU A 85 -1.40 -12.51 -0.46
N ASN A 86 -1.74 -13.04 -1.63
CA ASN A 86 -1.25 -12.52 -2.91
C ASN A 86 -1.62 -11.03 -3.09
N ILE A 87 -2.83 -10.65 -2.69
CA ILE A 87 -3.26 -9.26 -2.74
C ILE A 87 -2.41 -8.41 -1.79
N SER A 88 -2.29 -8.81 -0.52
CA SER A 88 -1.59 -8.05 0.53
C SER A 88 -0.09 -7.92 0.26
N TYR A 89 0.56 -8.98 -0.19
CA TYR A 89 2.03 -9.06 -0.26
C TYR A 89 2.59 -8.91 -1.67
N ILE A 90 1.75 -9.01 -2.72
CA ILE A 90 2.21 -8.89 -4.10
C ILE A 90 1.47 -7.74 -4.81
N ILE A 91 0.15 -7.81 -5.00
CA ILE A 91 -0.58 -6.81 -5.81
C ILE A 91 -0.47 -5.41 -5.18
N VAL A 92 -0.88 -5.28 -3.92
CA VAL A 92 -0.91 -3.99 -3.20
C VAL A 92 0.47 -3.33 -3.10
N PRO A 93 1.56 -4.05 -2.75
CA PRO A 93 2.90 -3.45 -2.73
C PRO A 93 3.37 -2.91 -4.07
N HIS A 94 3.02 -3.56 -5.19
CA HIS A 94 3.36 -3.04 -6.53
C HIS A 94 2.57 -1.77 -6.85
N LEU A 95 1.26 -1.74 -6.59
CA LEU A 95 0.44 -0.56 -6.81
C LEU A 95 0.89 0.63 -5.95
N ASN A 96 1.21 0.38 -4.69
CA ASN A 96 1.65 1.42 -3.76
C ASN A 96 3.07 1.94 -4.06
N ALA A 97 3.91 1.13 -4.72
CA ALA A 97 5.30 1.49 -4.96
C ALA A 97 5.43 2.76 -5.80
N SER A 98 4.59 2.94 -6.83
CA SER A 98 4.64 4.14 -7.68
C SER A 98 4.37 5.43 -6.90
N GLY A 99 3.41 5.41 -5.99
CA GLY A 99 3.10 6.58 -5.15
C GLY A 99 4.15 6.89 -4.10
N ARG A 100 5.01 5.92 -3.77
CA ARG A 100 6.14 6.12 -2.85
C ARG A 100 7.40 6.61 -3.55
N MET A 101 7.65 6.12 -4.77
CA MET A 101 8.89 6.37 -5.52
C MET A 101 8.75 7.52 -6.51
N GLU A 102 7.57 7.69 -7.12
CA GLU A 102 7.33 8.68 -8.17
C GLU A 102 5.95 9.32 -8.07
N ASN A 103 4.93 8.68 -8.66
CA ASN A 103 3.57 9.22 -8.78
C ASN A 103 2.51 8.11 -8.73
N ALA A 104 1.54 8.24 -7.82
CA ALA A 104 0.41 7.32 -7.69
C ALA A 104 -0.47 7.24 -8.95
N GLY A 105 -0.43 8.26 -9.82
CA GLY A 105 -1.14 8.29 -11.10
C GLY A 105 -0.76 7.14 -12.03
N ILE A 106 0.43 6.56 -11.89
CA ILE A 106 0.88 5.42 -12.69
C ILE A 106 -0.01 4.20 -12.40
N ALA A 107 -0.22 3.89 -11.13
CA ALA A 107 -1.10 2.77 -10.72
C ALA A 107 -2.57 3.03 -11.08
N ALA A 108 -3.06 4.26 -10.91
CA ALA A 108 -4.41 4.64 -11.29
C ALA A 108 -4.61 4.52 -12.81
N GLY A 109 -3.67 5.04 -13.60
CA GLY A 109 -3.68 4.94 -15.06
C GLY A 109 -3.65 3.49 -15.55
N LEU A 110 -2.86 2.64 -14.89
CA LEU A 110 -2.84 1.20 -15.18
C LEU A 110 -4.21 0.56 -14.95
N MET A 111 -4.86 0.84 -13.81
CA MET A 111 -6.15 0.23 -13.47
C MET A 111 -7.31 0.72 -14.35
N MET A 112 -7.19 1.90 -14.95
CA MET A 112 -8.20 2.49 -15.87
C MET A 112 -7.85 2.27 -17.34
N GLY A 113 -6.62 1.85 -17.66
CA GLY A 113 -6.11 1.77 -19.03
C GLY A 113 -6.74 0.64 -19.84
N ASN A 114 -7.01 0.94 -21.12
CA ASN A 114 -7.51 -0.02 -22.12
C ASN A 114 -6.53 -0.21 -23.30
N ASP A 115 -5.47 0.57 -23.36
CA ASP A 115 -4.40 0.48 -24.35
C ASP A 115 -3.35 -0.54 -23.88
N GLN A 116 -3.15 -1.59 -24.66
CA GLN A 116 -2.33 -2.72 -24.28
C GLN A 116 -0.85 -2.34 -24.13
N GLU A 117 -0.34 -1.45 -24.98
CA GLU A 117 1.06 -1.02 -24.93
C GLU A 117 1.32 -0.15 -23.71
N LYS A 118 0.47 0.87 -23.47
CA LYS A 118 0.56 1.76 -22.29
C LYS A 118 0.41 0.98 -20.98
N VAL A 119 -0.51 0.01 -20.95
CA VAL A 119 -0.70 -0.86 -19.80
C VAL A 119 0.54 -1.71 -19.54
N SER A 120 1.15 -2.30 -20.57
CA SER A 120 2.38 -3.08 -20.43
C SER A 120 3.55 -2.23 -19.92
N GLN A 121 3.72 -1.01 -20.45
CA GLN A 121 4.71 -0.05 -19.96
C GLN A 121 4.45 0.32 -18.49
N GLY A 122 3.18 0.54 -18.11
CA GLY A 122 2.78 0.81 -16.73
C GLY A 122 3.12 -0.33 -15.78
N VAL A 123 2.89 -1.58 -16.17
CA VAL A 123 3.26 -2.78 -15.38
C VAL A 123 4.78 -2.83 -15.15
N ASN A 124 5.57 -2.68 -16.21
CA ASN A 124 7.02 -2.70 -16.10
C ASN A 124 7.52 -1.60 -15.15
N LYS A 125 6.91 -0.43 -15.22
CA LYS A 125 7.25 0.70 -14.34
C LYS A 125 6.88 0.40 -12.87
N LEU A 126 5.72 -0.19 -12.58
CA LEU A 126 5.34 -0.59 -11.22
C LEU A 126 6.30 -1.65 -10.65
N ILE A 127 6.70 -2.62 -11.45
CA ILE A 127 7.67 -3.66 -11.04
C ILE A 127 9.03 -3.02 -10.73
N ALA A 128 9.50 -2.09 -11.56
CA ALA A 128 10.74 -1.36 -11.34
C ALA A 128 10.68 -0.54 -10.05
N CYS A 129 9.62 0.27 -9.87
CA CYS A 129 9.41 1.05 -8.63
C CYS A 129 9.37 0.16 -7.38
N ASN A 130 8.71 -1.01 -7.45
CA ASN A 130 8.65 -1.90 -6.29
C ASN A 130 9.99 -2.57 -5.98
N THR A 131 10.78 -2.87 -7.00
CA THR A 131 12.14 -3.41 -6.84
C THR A 131 13.06 -2.38 -6.19
N GLU A 132 13.05 -1.15 -6.69
CA GLU A 132 13.80 -0.04 -6.15
C GLU A 132 13.39 0.28 -4.72
N ARG A 133 12.08 0.37 -4.46
CA ARG A 133 11.53 0.54 -3.11
C ARG A 133 12.06 -0.51 -2.13
N LYS A 134 12.05 -1.80 -2.53
CA LYS A 134 12.55 -2.89 -1.68
C LYS A 134 14.04 -2.73 -1.37
N LYS A 135 14.84 -2.33 -2.36
CA LYS A 135 16.28 -2.09 -2.20
C LYS A 135 16.52 -0.95 -1.22
N ILE A 136 15.97 0.24 -1.48
CA ILE A 136 16.13 1.41 -0.60
C ILE A 136 15.64 1.09 0.82
N GLN A 137 14.50 0.39 0.95
CA GLN A 137 13.98 -0.02 2.25
C GLN A 137 14.95 -0.93 3.01
N SER A 138 15.59 -1.89 2.32
CA SER A 138 16.57 -2.80 2.94
C SER A 138 17.82 -2.05 3.38
N ASP A 139 18.36 -1.22 2.50
CA ASP A 139 19.57 -0.45 2.75
C ASP A 139 19.36 0.52 3.93
N THR A 140 18.25 1.28 3.90
CA THR A 140 17.90 2.20 4.98
C THR A 140 17.65 1.47 6.31
N PHE A 141 17.03 0.28 6.28
CA PHE A 141 16.80 -0.52 7.47
C PHE A 141 18.11 -0.97 8.13
N GLU A 142 19.10 -1.42 7.36
CA GLU A 142 20.41 -1.83 7.90
C GLU A 142 21.17 -0.62 8.50
N ILE A 143 21.09 0.56 7.88
CA ILE A 143 21.63 1.79 8.44
C ILE A 143 20.99 2.09 9.80
N CYS A 144 19.66 2.10 9.86
CA CYS A 144 18.92 2.35 11.11
C CYS A 144 19.28 1.32 12.19
N LYS A 145 19.39 0.03 11.82
CA LYS A 145 19.75 -1.03 12.73
C LYS A 145 21.14 -0.82 13.33
N SER A 146 22.12 -0.47 12.49
CA SER A 146 23.49 -0.17 12.97
C SER A 146 23.48 1.02 13.94
N LEU A 147 22.75 2.09 13.63
CA LEU A 147 22.60 3.24 14.51
C LEU A 147 21.99 2.87 15.88
N VAL A 148 20.96 2.02 15.89
CA VAL A 148 20.34 1.58 17.14
C VAL A 148 21.32 0.76 17.96
N GLU A 149 22.01 -0.21 17.38
CA GLU A 149 22.96 -1.05 18.10
C GLU A 149 24.19 -0.28 18.65
N GLU A 150 24.64 0.74 17.92
CA GLU A 150 25.81 1.53 18.29
C GLU A 150 25.52 2.63 19.33
N ARG A 151 24.31 3.25 19.26
CA ARG A 151 24.06 4.50 20.02
C ARG A 151 22.78 4.49 20.86
N TYR A 152 21.73 3.75 20.45
CA TYR A 152 20.38 3.90 21.01
C TYR A 152 19.82 2.59 21.60
N LYS A 153 20.69 1.61 21.81
CA LYS A 153 20.28 0.27 22.28
C LYS A 153 19.51 0.31 23.59
N ASP A 154 19.91 1.18 24.50
CA ASP A 154 19.32 1.29 25.84
C ASP A 154 18.17 2.31 25.91
N ASP A 155 17.93 3.07 24.87
CA ASP A 155 16.86 4.05 24.81
C ASP A 155 15.48 3.40 24.72
N TYR A 156 14.51 3.95 25.43
CA TYR A 156 13.11 3.49 25.39
C TYR A 156 12.33 4.01 24.17
N PHE A 157 12.81 5.07 23.55
CA PHE A 157 12.23 5.72 22.39
C PHE A 157 13.34 6.01 21.38
N LEU A 158 13.21 5.48 20.16
CA LEU A 158 14.24 5.58 19.14
C LEU A 158 13.98 6.78 18.23
N VAL A 159 14.88 7.78 18.26
CA VAL A 159 14.88 8.89 17.30
C VAL A 159 16.11 8.76 16.42
N LEU A 160 15.91 8.39 15.17
CA LEU A 160 16.97 8.10 14.21
C LEU A 160 17.04 9.23 13.17
N ASP A 161 18.12 9.96 13.18
CA ASP A 161 18.39 11.04 12.23
C ASP A 161 19.15 10.47 11.02
N LEU A 162 18.58 10.66 9.84
CA LEU A 162 19.15 10.20 8.57
C LEU A 162 19.26 11.38 7.61
N GLU A 163 20.48 11.76 7.25
CA GLU A 163 20.73 12.90 6.36
C GLU A 163 20.15 12.70 4.95
N ASP A 164 20.08 11.46 4.47
CA ASP A 164 19.64 11.14 3.10
C ASP A 164 18.71 9.92 3.10
N ALA A 165 17.49 10.08 3.66
CA ALA A 165 16.48 9.05 3.63
C ALA A 165 15.31 9.40 2.70
N HIS A 166 14.96 8.47 1.83
CA HIS A 166 13.84 8.66 0.91
C HIS A 166 12.51 8.74 1.68
N GLU A 167 11.81 9.88 1.61
CA GLU A 167 10.57 10.15 2.37
C GLU A 167 9.50 9.05 2.25
N GLY A 168 9.29 8.52 1.04
CA GLY A 168 8.30 7.46 0.79
C GLY A 168 8.61 6.14 1.51
N ILE A 169 9.83 5.99 2.07
CA ILE A 169 10.34 4.77 2.69
C ILE A 169 10.46 4.87 4.21
N THR A 170 10.74 6.05 4.75
CA THR A 170 10.95 6.27 6.19
C THR A 170 9.88 5.64 7.07
N GLY A 171 8.60 5.77 6.69
CA GLY A 171 7.49 5.19 7.45
C GLY A 171 7.44 3.65 7.46
N ILE A 172 7.96 3.01 6.41
CA ILE A 172 8.06 1.54 6.35
C ILE A 172 9.22 1.08 7.24
N VAL A 173 10.34 1.78 7.17
CA VAL A 173 11.54 1.45 7.97
C VAL A 173 11.27 1.70 9.45
N ALA A 174 10.65 2.83 9.82
CA ALA A 174 10.23 3.08 11.21
C ALA A 174 9.34 1.95 11.76
N GLY A 175 8.42 1.42 10.92
CA GLY A 175 7.61 0.25 11.27
C GLY A 175 8.45 -1.00 11.55
N LYS A 176 9.43 -1.30 10.69
CA LYS A 176 10.33 -2.44 10.87
C LYS A 176 11.23 -2.29 12.11
N ILE A 177 11.78 -1.11 12.35
CA ILE A 177 12.59 -0.83 13.55
C ILE A 177 11.74 -1.01 14.81
N LYS A 178 10.52 -0.42 14.82
CA LYS A 178 9.56 -0.62 15.90
C LYS A 178 9.29 -2.11 16.18
N GLU A 179 9.09 -2.93 15.15
CA GLU A 179 8.84 -4.36 15.29
C GLU A 179 10.08 -5.13 15.76
N THR A 180 11.26 -4.78 15.25
CA THR A 180 12.52 -5.46 15.59
C THR A 180 12.90 -5.24 17.04
N TYR A 181 12.75 -4.01 17.55
CA TYR A 181 13.19 -3.63 18.90
C TYR A 181 12.05 -3.54 19.93
N ASN A 182 10.80 -3.67 19.47
CA ASN A 182 9.59 -3.47 20.29
C ASN A 182 9.61 -2.12 21.04
N LYS A 183 10.04 -1.06 20.36
CA LYS A 183 10.15 0.31 20.88
C LYS A 183 9.51 1.29 19.91
N PRO A 184 8.90 2.39 20.40
CA PRO A 184 8.49 3.47 19.50
C PRO A 184 9.69 3.98 18.72
N ALA A 185 9.52 4.26 17.44
CA ALA A 185 10.60 4.69 16.56
C ALA A 185 10.15 5.84 15.66
N VAL A 186 10.98 6.88 15.58
CA VAL A 186 10.84 8.01 14.67
C VAL A 186 12.09 8.07 13.81
N ILE A 187 11.90 8.15 12.50
CA ILE A 187 12.96 8.46 11.55
C ILE A 187 12.79 9.92 11.13
N VAL A 188 13.84 10.70 11.29
CA VAL A 188 13.91 12.11 10.93
C VAL A 188 14.80 12.26 9.70
N THR A 189 14.38 13.07 8.74
CA THR A 189 15.16 13.37 7.52
C THR A 189 14.95 14.82 7.11
N PRO A 190 15.96 15.50 6.56
CA PRO A 190 15.81 16.85 6.01
C PRO A 190 14.80 16.89 4.87
N THR A 191 14.00 17.95 4.84
CA THR A 191 13.10 18.28 3.73
C THR A 191 13.27 19.75 3.38
N GLY A 192 14.13 20.06 2.39
CA GLY A 192 14.48 21.42 2.05
C GLY A 192 15.57 22.02 2.97
N GLU A 193 15.79 23.34 2.88
CA GLU A 193 16.97 23.99 3.49
C GLU A 193 16.89 24.12 5.01
N ASP A 194 15.68 24.21 5.62
CA ASP A 194 15.52 24.49 7.05
C ASP A 194 14.45 23.63 7.74
N CYS A 195 14.00 22.54 7.13
CA CYS A 195 12.93 21.73 7.66
C CYS A 195 13.33 20.27 7.84
N LEU A 196 12.96 19.68 8.97
CA LEU A 196 13.07 18.25 9.23
C LEU A 196 11.68 17.60 9.20
N LYS A 197 11.57 16.43 8.61
CA LYS A 197 10.37 15.62 8.61
C LYS A 197 10.58 14.37 9.44
N GLY A 198 9.78 14.21 10.50
CA GLY A 198 9.75 12.99 11.31
C GLY A 198 8.62 12.06 10.90
N THR A 199 8.91 10.79 10.76
CA THR A 199 7.90 9.74 10.53
C THR A 199 7.99 8.72 11.64
N GLY A 200 6.96 8.65 12.50
CA GLY A 200 6.93 7.79 13.68
C GLY A 200 6.04 6.57 13.57
N ARG A 201 6.42 5.53 14.28
CA ARG A 201 5.61 4.33 14.54
C ARG A 201 5.71 3.96 16.01
N SER A 202 4.56 3.69 16.65
CA SER A 202 4.49 3.35 18.06
C SER A 202 4.14 1.89 18.31
N ILE A 203 4.38 1.47 19.53
CA ILE A 203 3.95 0.18 20.09
C ILE A 203 2.63 0.35 20.84
N GLU A 204 1.98 -0.77 21.17
CA GLU A 204 0.78 -0.76 21.99
C GLU A 204 1.08 -0.13 23.38
N GLY A 205 0.16 0.68 23.86
CA GLY A 205 0.28 1.37 25.15
C GLY A 205 1.05 2.68 25.12
N VAL A 206 1.71 3.05 24.03
CA VAL A 206 2.42 4.34 23.88
C VAL A 206 1.76 5.20 22.82
N ASN A 207 1.14 6.31 23.20
CA ASN A 207 0.58 7.28 22.28
C ASN A 207 1.64 8.30 21.86
N ILE A 208 2.24 8.10 20.71
CA ILE A 208 3.31 8.99 20.19
C ILE A 208 2.81 10.39 19.83
N TYR A 209 1.50 10.60 19.73
CA TYR A 209 0.91 11.91 19.46
C TYR A 209 0.91 12.81 20.70
N ASP A 210 0.88 12.21 21.88
CA ASP A 210 0.82 12.93 23.16
C ASP A 210 2.22 13.20 23.73
N LEU A 211 3.29 12.74 23.06
CA LEU A 211 4.69 12.94 23.41
C LEU A 211 5.28 14.14 22.68
#